data_6308d94f8b85ab3a7b03c9acbc0775b0
#
_entry.id   6308d94f8b85ab3a7b03c9acbc0775b0
#
_cell.length_a   1.000
_cell.length_b   1.000
_cell.length_c   1.000
_cell.angle_alpha   90.00
_cell.angle_beta   90.00
_cell.angle_gamma   90.00
#
_symmetry.space_group_name_H-M   'P 1'
#
loop_
_entity.id
_entity.type
_entity.pdbx_description
1 polymer ?
#
loop_
_entity_poly.entity_id
_entity_poly.type
_entity_poly.pdbx_seq_one_letter_code
_entity_poly.pdbx_strand_id
1 'polypeptide(L)'
;MSTGKKVWIIISSIILVAAAIFVFIKFFYVFGSGVKAGELNLFVYKGYVFKTYEGKLIQAGYNSRNTNATIQSNEFNFSVTDEKVAKQLERCAGKFVELHYKEYLGKLPWRGMTTYVVDSVYSISPVKESTELPMVIPEVVL
;
A
#
# COMPACT_ATOMS: atom_id res chain seq x y z
N MET A 1 -40.91 -31.30 12.39
CA MET A 1 -39.78 -31.26 11.45
C MET A 1 -39.08 -32.59 11.44
N SER A 2 -38.88 -33.10 10.25
CA SER A 2 -38.27 -34.43 10.14
C SER A 2 -36.79 -34.36 10.49
N THR A 3 -36.24 -35.51 10.91
CA THR A 3 -34.84 -35.60 11.31
C THR A 3 -33.93 -35.18 10.18
N GLY A 4 -34.27 -35.53 8.94
CA GLY A 4 -33.46 -35.09 7.79
C GLY A 4 -33.37 -33.60 7.63
N LYS A 5 -34.49 -32.90 7.84
CA LYS A 5 -34.46 -31.44 7.74
C LYS A 5 -33.60 -30.80 8.82
N LYS A 6 -33.63 -31.36 10.03
CA LYS A 6 -32.80 -30.86 11.13
C LYS A 6 -31.33 -31.02 10.80
N VAL A 7 -30.97 -32.21 10.27
CA VAL A 7 -29.59 -32.48 9.89
C VAL A 7 -29.12 -31.50 8.81
N TRP A 8 -29.95 -31.25 7.81
CA TRP A 8 -29.62 -30.31 6.74
C TRP A 8 -29.44 -28.89 7.26
N ILE A 9 -30.27 -28.47 8.20
CA ILE A 9 -30.14 -27.14 8.80
C ILE A 9 -28.82 -27.03 9.57
N ILE A 10 -28.46 -28.05 10.30
CA ILE A 10 -27.23 -28.05 11.08
C ILE A 10 -26.03 -27.97 10.15
N ILE A 11 -26.02 -28.81 9.11
CA ILE A 11 -24.91 -28.82 8.15
C ILE A 11 -24.77 -27.48 7.46
N SER A 12 -25.89 -26.93 6.99
CA SER A 12 -25.90 -25.66 6.31
C SER A 12 -25.44 -24.51 7.23
N SER A 13 -25.81 -24.59 8.51
CA SER A 13 -25.37 -23.61 9.49
C SER A 13 -23.85 -23.69 9.73
N ILE A 14 -23.31 -24.89 9.81
CA ILE A 14 -21.89 -25.08 9.99
C ILE A 14 -21.12 -24.52 8.78
N ILE A 15 -21.60 -24.81 7.58
CA ILE A 15 -20.98 -24.31 6.36
C ILE A 15 -21.03 -22.77 6.32
N LEU A 16 -22.14 -22.19 6.71
CA LEU A 16 -22.30 -20.75 6.73
C LEU A 16 -21.30 -20.10 7.71
N VAL A 17 -21.18 -20.64 8.90
CA VAL A 17 -20.25 -20.13 9.90
C VAL A 17 -18.81 -20.29 9.42
N ALA A 18 -18.47 -21.42 8.83
CA ALA A 18 -17.13 -21.63 8.30
C ALA A 18 -16.81 -20.64 7.17
N ALA A 19 -17.79 -20.38 6.30
CA ALA A 19 -17.61 -19.41 5.24
C ALA A 19 -17.43 -18.01 5.79
N ALA A 20 -18.19 -17.65 6.82
CA ALA A 20 -18.08 -16.33 7.44
C ALA A 20 -16.70 -16.14 8.08
N ILE A 21 -16.18 -17.17 8.74
CA ILE A 21 -14.84 -17.12 9.33
C ILE A 21 -13.78 -17.00 8.24
N PHE A 22 -13.94 -17.75 7.16
CA PHE A 22 -12.99 -17.70 6.05
C PHE A 22 -12.94 -16.29 5.42
N VAL A 23 -14.11 -15.69 5.18
CA VAL A 23 -14.20 -14.37 4.61
C VAL A 23 -13.57 -13.35 5.56
N PHE A 24 -13.87 -13.47 6.85
CA PHE A 24 -13.31 -12.55 7.84
C PHE A 24 -11.79 -12.61 7.84
N ILE A 25 -11.23 -13.80 7.85
CA ILE A 25 -9.78 -13.96 7.85
C ILE A 25 -9.19 -13.41 6.55
N LYS A 26 -9.80 -13.71 5.44
CA LYS A 26 -9.27 -13.27 4.15
C LYS A 26 -9.22 -11.75 4.01
N PHE A 27 -10.22 -11.05 4.52
CA PHE A 27 -10.33 -9.61 4.29
C PHE A 27 -9.89 -8.74 5.46
N PHE A 28 -9.90 -9.26 6.66
CA PHE A 28 -9.61 -8.46 7.84
C PHE A 28 -8.35 -8.87 8.60
N TYR A 29 -7.84 -10.06 8.33
CA TYR A 29 -6.63 -10.51 9.01
C TYR A 29 -5.41 -9.81 8.40
N VAL A 30 -4.60 -9.23 9.26
CA VAL A 30 -3.37 -8.59 8.81
C VAL A 30 -2.33 -9.70 8.62
N PHE A 31 -2.05 -10.03 7.38
CA PHE A 31 -1.13 -11.09 7.01
C PHE A 31 0.31 -10.68 7.32
N GLY A 32 0.63 -9.43 7.14
CA GLY A 32 1.96 -8.95 7.41
C GLY A 32 1.97 -7.44 7.58
N SER A 33 3.09 -6.91 8.00
CA SER A 33 3.27 -5.46 8.09
C SER A 33 4.73 -5.15 7.87
N GLY A 34 5.03 -3.93 7.52
CA GLY A 34 6.39 -3.54 7.28
C GLY A 34 6.50 -2.05 6.97
N VAL A 35 7.69 -1.65 6.60
CA VAL A 35 7.99 -0.26 6.29
C VAL A 35 8.59 -0.20 4.89
N LYS A 36 8.13 0.74 4.10
CA LYS A 36 8.70 1.01 2.80
C LYS A 36 9.06 2.48 2.70
N ALA A 37 10.17 2.75 2.06
CA ALA A 37 10.62 4.11 1.85
C ALA A 37 10.86 4.34 0.36
N GLY A 38 10.56 5.53 -0.08
CA GLY A 38 10.76 5.87 -1.48
C GLY A 38 10.21 7.24 -1.78
N GLU A 39 10.30 7.61 -3.04
CA GLU A 39 9.75 8.88 -3.49
C GLU A 39 8.27 8.67 -3.82
N LEU A 40 7.42 9.51 -3.28
CA LEU A 40 5.98 9.44 -3.56
C LEU A 40 5.74 9.98 -4.97
N ASN A 41 5.40 9.08 -5.86
CA ASN A 41 5.21 9.44 -7.26
C ASN A 41 3.80 9.90 -7.56
N LEU A 42 2.83 9.32 -6.90
CA LEU A 42 1.43 9.58 -7.19
C LEU A 42 0.59 9.36 -5.94
N PHE A 43 -0.37 10.22 -5.72
CA PHE A 43 -1.35 10.03 -4.67
C PHE A 43 -2.69 10.56 -5.16
N VAL A 44 -3.68 9.70 -5.28
CA VAL A 44 -4.97 10.05 -5.86
C VAL A 44 -6.12 9.52 -5.02
N TYR A 45 -7.29 10.11 -5.21
CA TYR A 45 -8.52 9.64 -4.59
C TYR A 45 -9.44 9.25 -5.74
N LYS A 46 -9.67 7.97 -5.91
CA LYS A 46 -10.40 7.46 -7.07
C LYS A 46 -11.22 6.22 -6.75
N GLY A 47 -12.13 5.90 -7.61
CA GLY A 47 -12.96 4.70 -7.52
C GLY A 47 -14.26 4.91 -8.27
N TYR A 48 -14.90 3.81 -8.60
CA TYR A 48 -16.18 3.88 -9.32
C TYR A 48 -17.33 4.08 -8.36
N VAL A 49 -17.52 3.18 -7.43
CA VAL A 49 -18.60 3.24 -6.44
C VAL A 49 -18.02 3.72 -5.12
N PHE A 50 -16.97 3.07 -4.67
CA PHE A 50 -16.28 3.46 -3.45
C PHE A 50 -14.96 4.10 -3.84
N LYS A 51 -14.77 5.33 -3.43
CA LYS A 51 -13.52 6.04 -3.71
C LYS A 51 -12.54 5.82 -2.58
N THR A 52 -11.32 5.53 -2.93
CA THR A 52 -10.27 5.28 -1.95
C THR A 52 -9.02 6.06 -2.33
N TYR A 53 -8.19 6.31 -1.31
CA TYR A 53 -6.91 6.96 -1.55
C TYR A 53 -5.90 5.91 -1.98
N GLU A 54 -5.27 6.14 -3.12
CA GLU A 54 -4.29 5.22 -3.69
C GLU A 54 -3.00 5.96 -3.96
N GLY A 55 -1.90 5.35 -3.64
CA GLY A 55 -0.59 5.95 -3.85
C GLY A 55 0.40 5.01 -4.49
N LYS A 56 1.45 5.59 -5.02
CA LYS A 56 2.52 4.83 -5.64
C LYS A 56 3.86 5.42 -5.19
N LEU A 57 4.70 4.57 -4.60
CA LEU A 57 6.05 4.93 -4.25
C LEU A 57 6.99 4.32 -5.27
N ILE A 58 8.04 5.05 -5.58
CA ILE A 58 9.16 4.50 -6.31
C ILE A 58 10.25 4.29 -5.30
N GLN A 59 10.66 3.05 -5.13
CA GLN A 59 11.62 2.70 -4.09
C GLN A 59 12.98 3.29 -4.39
N ALA A 60 13.51 3.95 -3.39
CA ALA A 60 14.79 4.60 -3.54
C ALA A 60 15.94 3.61 -3.58
N GLY A 61 16.99 4.00 -4.20
CA GLY A 61 18.21 3.23 -4.20
C GLY A 61 18.23 2.02 -5.06
N TYR A 62 17.14 1.77 -5.74
CA TYR A 62 17.12 0.61 -6.48
C TYR A 62 17.69 0.96 -7.77
N ASN A 63 18.46 0.53 -8.12
CA ASN A 63 19.43 0.56 -8.73
C ASN A 63 19.60 0.92 -10.07
N SER A 64 20.03 1.98 -10.13
CA SER A 64 20.28 2.49 -11.37
C SER A 64 21.40 1.75 -12.03
N ARG A 65 22.09 0.96 -11.29
CA ARG A 65 23.18 0.31 -11.87
C ARG A 65 22.77 -0.69 -12.83
N ASN A 66 21.65 -1.27 -12.60
CA ASN A 66 21.21 -2.31 -13.45
C ASN A 66 20.31 -1.71 -14.48
N THR A 67 20.87 -1.31 -15.55
CA THR A 67 20.12 -0.67 -16.59
C THR A 67 19.10 -1.58 -17.22
N ASN A 68 19.26 -2.87 -17.03
CA ASN A 68 18.28 -3.78 -17.59
C ASN A 68 17.13 -4.03 -16.66
N ALA A 69 17.22 -3.54 -15.45
CA ALA A 69 16.16 -3.72 -14.50
C ALA A 69 14.95 -2.98 -14.98
N THR A 70 13.83 -3.62 -14.95
CA THR A 70 12.62 -2.96 -15.34
C THR A 70 12.25 -2.00 -14.25
N ILE A 71 11.85 -0.83 -14.65
CA ILE A 71 11.47 0.21 -13.73
C ILE A 71 10.30 -0.22 -12.88
N GLN A 72 9.45 -1.04 -13.44
CA GLN A 72 8.26 -1.47 -12.72
C GLN A 72 8.55 -2.21 -11.44
N SER A 73 9.66 -2.87 -11.35
CA SER A 73 9.95 -3.64 -10.16
C SER A 73 10.21 -2.77 -8.95
N ASN A 74 10.37 -1.48 -9.15
CA ASN A 74 10.67 -0.58 -8.05
C ASN A 74 9.43 0.12 -7.53
N GLU A 75 8.29 -0.14 -8.09
CA GLU A 75 7.08 0.54 -7.69
C GLU A 75 6.39 -0.19 -6.54
N PHE A 76 5.86 0.57 -5.62
CA PHE A 76 5.04 0.04 -4.54
C PHE A 76 3.69 0.77 -4.56
N ASN A 77 2.64 0.02 -4.85
CA ASN A 77 1.29 0.57 -4.88
C ASN A 77 0.62 0.26 -3.55
N PHE A 78 -0.02 1.25 -2.98
CA PHE A 78 -0.66 1.11 -1.68
C PHE A 78 -1.97 1.90 -1.61
N SER A 79 -2.77 1.55 -0.62
CA SER A 79 -4.04 2.24 -0.36
C SER A 79 -3.96 2.89 1.01
N VAL A 80 -4.77 3.91 1.25
CA VAL A 80 -4.83 4.59 2.55
C VAL A 80 -6.29 4.70 2.96
N THR A 81 -6.58 4.28 4.18
CA THR A 81 -7.94 4.38 4.72
C THR A 81 -8.07 5.52 5.73
N ASP A 82 -6.98 5.92 6.37
CA ASP A 82 -7.00 6.96 7.38
C ASP A 82 -6.88 8.33 6.71
N GLU A 83 -7.87 9.17 6.91
CA GLU A 83 -7.87 10.50 6.31
C GLU A 83 -6.73 11.37 6.77
N LYS A 84 -6.26 11.19 7.98
CA LYS A 84 -5.13 11.99 8.48
C LYS A 84 -3.88 11.66 7.72
N VAL A 85 -3.65 10.39 7.47
CA VAL A 85 -2.52 9.93 6.68
C VAL A 85 -2.67 10.41 5.24
N ALA A 86 -3.88 10.32 4.70
CA ALA A 86 -4.14 10.78 3.35
C ALA A 86 -3.84 12.26 3.17
N LYS A 87 -4.24 13.08 4.13
CA LYS A 87 -3.97 14.51 4.06
C LYS A 87 -2.49 14.83 4.13
N GLN A 88 -1.75 14.07 4.92
CA GLN A 88 -0.31 14.22 4.97
C GLN A 88 0.31 13.88 3.61
N LEU A 89 -0.12 12.81 3.02
CA LEU A 89 0.46 12.34 1.76
C LEU A 89 0.06 13.20 0.56
N GLU A 90 -1.08 13.84 0.60
CA GLU A 90 -1.51 14.73 -0.48
C GLU A 90 -0.49 15.79 -0.78
N ARG A 91 0.26 16.20 0.19
CA ARG A 91 1.25 17.26 0.04
C ARG A 91 2.67 16.76 -0.13
N CYS A 92 2.80 15.46 -0.29
CA CYS A 92 4.12 14.83 -0.34
C CYS A 92 4.53 14.32 -1.72
N ALA A 93 3.75 14.61 -2.74
CA ALA A 93 4.11 14.16 -4.08
C ALA A 93 5.48 14.72 -4.45
N GLY A 94 6.35 13.86 -4.91
CA GLY A 94 7.71 14.22 -5.22
C GLY A 94 8.67 14.24 -4.04
N LYS A 95 8.17 14.00 -2.83
CA LYS A 95 9.02 13.95 -1.65
C LYS A 95 9.37 12.52 -1.29
N PHE A 96 10.44 12.37 -0.54
CA PHE A 96 10.85 11.07 -0.05
C PHE A 96 10.12 10.79 1.26
N VAL A 97 9.42 9.66 1.32
CA VAL A 97 8.63 9.32 2.50
C VAL A 97 8.94 7.91 2.97
N GLU A 98 8.75 7.69 4.26
CA GLU A 98 8.89 6.37 4.87
C GLU A 98 7.54 6.03 5.45
N LEU A 99 6.94 4.96 4.96
CA LEU A 99 5.57 4.60 5.31
C LEU A 99 5.50 3.25 5.97
N HIS A 100 4.66 3.14 6.97
CA HIS A 100 4.33 1.85 7.58
C HIS A 100 3.05 1.34 6.94
N TYR A 101 3.04 0.07 6.59
CA TYR A 101 1.88 -0.53 5.93
C TYR A 101 1.49 -1.85 6.57
N LYS A 102 0.26 -2.24 6.31
CA LYS A 102 -0.26 -3.56 6.67
C LYS A 102 -0.65 -4.26 5.38
N GLU A 103 -0.40 -5.53 5.34
CA GLU A 103 -0.77 -6.35 4.18
C GLU A 103 -1.91 -7.26 4.55
N TYR A 104 -2.96 -7.28 3.73
CA TYR A 104 -4.11 -8.14 3.90
C TYR A 104 -4.12 -9.21 2.83
N LEU A 105 -4.82 -10.30 3.08
CA LEU A 105 -4.90 -11.38 2.11
C LEU A 105 -5.80 -11.04 0.92
N GLY A 106 -6.78 -10.20 1.12
CA GLY A 106 -7.72 -9.83 0.07
C GLY A 106 -8.02 -8.36 0.03
N LYS A 107 -8.52 -7.89 -1.10
CA LYS A 107 -8.88 -6.50 -1.29
C LYS A 107 -10.35 -6.29 -0.95
N LEU A 108 -10.67 -5.14 -0.40
CA LEU A 108 -12.06 -4.73 -0.21
C LEU A 108 -12.30 -3.45 -1.00
N PRO A 109 -13.39 -3.34 -1.75
CA PRO A 109 -13.63 -2.16 -2.59
C PRO A 109 -13.62 -0.85 -1.83
N TRP A 110 -14.12 -0.86 -0.59
CA TRP A 110 -14.20 0.37 0.21
C TRP A 110 -12.92 0.64 1.00
N ARG A 111 -12.00 -0.31 1.04
CA ARG A 111 -10.74 -0.14 1.77
C ARG A 111 -9.61 0.31 0.84
N GLY A 112 -9.61 -0.19 -0.38
CA GLY A 112 -8.59 0.19 -1.34
C GLY A 112 -8.49 -0.77 -2.49
N MET A 113 -7.77 -0.35 -3.49
CA MET A 113 -7.56 -1.14 -4.69
C MET A 113 -6.38 -2.09 -4.56
N THR A 114 -5.65 -2.01 -3.46
CA THR A 114 -4.52 -2.89 -3.20
C THR A 114 -4.70 -3.61 -1.88
N THR A 115 -3.88 -4.64 -1.66
CA THR A 115 -3.88 -5.35 -0.38
C THR A 115 -2.96 -4.68 0.63
N TYR A 116 -2.17 -3.70 0.21
CA TYR A 116 -1.27 -2.97 1.09
C TYR A 116 -1.94 -1.68 1.54
N VAL A 117 -2.12 -1.52 2.82
CA VAL A 117 -2.77 -0.34 3.38
C VAL A 117 -1.78 0.39 4.27
N VAL A 118 -1.46 1.62 3.90
CA VAL A 118 -0.56 2.45 4.69
C VAL A 118 -1.33 3.04 5.85
N ASP A 119 -0.84 2.82 7.05
CA ASP A 119 -1.51 3.29 8.25
C ASP A 119 -0.77 4.42 8.97
N SER A 120 0.46 4.66 8.62
CA SER A 120 1.20 5.78 9.21
C SER A 120 2.37 6.22 8.36
N VAL A 121 2.74 7.47 8.53
CA VAL A 121 3.89 8.07 7.88
C VAL A 121 4.96 8.26 8.94
N TYR A 122 6.08 7.59 8.77
CA TYR A 122 7.17 7.66 9.75
C TYR A 122 8.05 8.88 9.53
N SER A 123 8.33 9.21 8.29
CA SER A 123 9.13 10.40 8.01
C SER A 123 8.82 10.95 6.63
N ILE A 124 9.06 12.23 6.47
CA ILE A 124 8.91 12.94 5.21
C ILE A 124 10.14 13.82 5.07
N SER A 125 10.82 13.69 3.96
CA SER A 125 11.96 14.54 3.67
C SER A 125 11.90 15.05 2.25
N PRO A 126 12.55 16.16 1.96
CA PRO A 126 12.58 16.65 0.58
C PRO A 126 13.32 15.62 -0.27
N VAL A 127 13.08 15.71 -1.53
CA VAL A 127 13.69 14.81 -2.47
C VAL A 127 15.17 14.81 -2.23
N LYS A 128 15.70 13.64 -2.11
CA LYS A 128 17.04 13.52 -1.92
C LYS A 128 17.74 13.94 -3.14
N GLU A 129 18.15 15.06 -3.17
CA GLU A 129 18.80 15.50 -4.27
C GLU A 129 20.11 14.95 -4.33
N SER A 130 20.24 14.17 -5.14
CA SER A 130 21.46 13.46 -5.31
C SER A 130 22.47 14.46 -5.63
N THR A 131 21.99 15.39 -5.73
CA THR A 131 22.56 16.38 -5.76
C THR A 131 23.84 16.58 -5.54
N GLU A 132 24.00 16.55 -4.62
CA GLU A 132 25.09 16.68 -4.24
C GLU A 132 26.04 16.69 -5.17
N LEU A 133 25.86 16.67 -6.03
CA LEU A 133 26.73 16.49 -6.93
C LEU A 133 27.41 17.63 -7.09
N PRO A 134 27.57 18.02 -6.84
CA PRO A 134 28.08 18.81 -7.03
C PRO A 134 28.93 19.29 -7.27
N MET A 135 29.08 19.34 -7.13
CA MET A 135 29.68 19.65 -7.29
C MET A 135 30.41 20.03 -7.81
N VAL A 136 30.62 20.26 -7.97
CA VAL A 136 31.22 20.48 -8.36
C VAL A 136 31.94 21.08 -8.92
N ILE A 137 32.15 21.30 -9.05
CA ILE A 137 32.71 21.76 -9.56
C ILE A 137 33.40 22.51 -9.79
N PRO A 138 33.69 22.94 -9.82
CA PRO A 138 34.24 23.53 -10.20
C PRO A 138 35.11 23.96 -10.48
N GLU A 139 35.33 24.00 -10.45
CA GLU A 139 36.01 24.30 -10.71
C GLU A 139 36.79 24.72 -11.18
N VAL A 140 37.00 24.84 -11.13
CA VAL A 140 37.55 24.98 -11.57
C VAL A 140 38.25 25.65 -12.10
N VAL A 141 38.44 25.82 -12.29
CA VAL A 141 38.88 26.32 -12.82
C VAL A 141 39.73 26.98 -12.96
N LEU A 142 40.08 27.03 -13.03
CA LEU A 142 40.80 27.65 -13.18
C LEU A 142 41.35 28.16 -13.47
#